data_21a2f95ae12722500a37b5b871cb57c2
#
_entry.id   21a2f95ae12722500a37b5b871cb57c2
#
_cell.length_a   1.000
_cell.length_b   1.000
_cell.length_c   1.000
_cell.angle_alpha   90.00
_cell.angle_beta   90.00
_cell.angle_gamma   90.00
#
_symmetry.space_group_name_H-M   'P 1'
#
loop_
_entity.id
_entity.type
_entity.pdbx_description
1 polymer ?
#
loop_
_entity_poly.entity_id
_entity_poly.type
_entity_poly.pdbx_seq_one_letter_code
_entity_poly.pdbx_strand_id
1 'polypeptide(L)'
;GIHDCGHSEDAGVVCSGSVIRLSGSTSCSGRVEIYNSTWGTVCDDGWDLADAQVVCRQLSCGTALEATSSDVFGEGTGQIWLDEVNCLGNEDSLTSCQHQGYGIHDCGHSEDAGVVCSENLPKPTIFVSPVAELTWGQQVSITCASAIQLLDGTFILQNTLYPFRMNQSSGSTSATFRIPKVTLDHHGEFQCQYEKRISSRTFTSVLSDSVHLTVHLLRPNISLTSPNVGVVWGPEEAEVTWGDRFSFTCSINPNHPQGNFSLIFSGSNITETKPAVNSSASFTFPTAAFEHQGNYSCVYVVSQSTRRFSSAEAVPIRLVIKGSSQMLLYSLSGGILLLVLLVFLGVCLACRRRHCTKQPGASDQNQMTAQKFNTQDHENDLDDYENVDIILSTKKLEVDKQSSSDDDHDYEEAGPNLSKIKEELIYEEYEKSSEEEDSDYVNVSVP
;
A
#
# COMPACT_ATOMS: atom_id res chain seq x y z
N GLY A 1 43.09 52.54 -0.76
CA GLY A 1 44.34 52.17 -1.44
C GLY A 1 44.75 53.34 -2.30
N ILE A 2 46.04 53.66 -2.31
CA ILE A 2 46.59 54.62 -3.23
C ILE A 2 47.02 53.83 -4.44
N HIS A 3 46.36 54.05 -5.55
CA HIS A 3 46.72 53.52 -6.88
C HIS A 3 46.81 54.74 -7.82
N ASP A 4 47.68 54.61 -8.79
CA ASP A 4 47.92 55.61 -9.83
C ASP A 4 47.31 55.23 -11.18
N CYS A 5 46.52 54.17 -11.22
CA CYS A 5 45.84 53.68 -12.38
C CYS A 5 44.56 54.46 -12.70
N GLY A 6 44.38 54.88 -13.92
CA GLY A 6 43.12 55.41 -14.44
C GLY A 6 42.31 54.31 -15.09
N HIS A 7 41.03 54.53 -15.33
CA HIS A 7 40.13 53.55 -15.97
C HIS A 7 40.53 53.19 -17.43
N SER A 8 41.49 53.90 -18.01
CA SER A 8 42.09 53.51 -19.26
C SER A 8 43.11 52.37 -19.13
N GLU A 9 43.45 52.01 -17.88
CA GLU A 9 44.37 50.94 -17.54
C GLU A 9 43.68 49.76 -16.86
N ASP A 10 42.36 49.72 -16.96
CA ASP A 10 41.56 48.62 -16.46
C ASP A 10 41.95 47.31 -17.17
N ALA A 11 42.30 46.31 -16.40
CA ALA A 11 42.64 44.98 -16.91
C ALA A 11 41.38 44.24 -17.37
N GLY A 12 41.36 43.88 -18.65
CA GLY A 12 40.32 43.01 -19.25
C GLY A 12 40.90 41.62 -19.48
N VAL A 13 40.12 40.62 -19.09
CA VAL A 13 40.38 39.24 -19.48
C VAL A 13 39.35 38.84 -20.53
N VAL A 14 39.82 38.50 -21.71
CA VAL A 14 38.99 37.79 -22.70
C VAL A 14 39.19 36.31 -22.47
N CYS A 15 38.28 35.71 -21.71
CA CYS A 15 38.19 34.25 -21.67
C CYS A 15 37.66 33.77 -23.02
N SER A 16 38.42 32.98 -23.73
CA SER A 16 37.87 32.17 -24.82
C SER A 16 36.84 31.22 -24.14
N GLY A 17 35.55 31.50 -24.27
CA GLY A 17 34.51 30.57 -23.89
C GLY A 17 34.77 29.22 -24.56
N SER A 18 34.31 28.14 -23.96
CA SER A 18 34.38 26.82 -24.55
C SER A 18 33.94 26.91 -26.03
N VAL A 19 34.86 26.64 -26.96
CA VAL A 19 34.56 26.55 -28.38
C VAL A 19 33.71 25.32 -28.69
N ILE A 20 33.42 24.46 -27.68
CA ILE A 20 32.56 23.30 -27.80
C ILE A 20 31.45 23.34 -26.70
N ARG A 21 30.33 22.69 -27.03
CA ARG A 21 29.22 22.44 -26.12
C ARG A 21 28.61 21.10 -26.41
N LEU A 22 27.80 20.60 -25.50
CA LEU A 22 26.97 19.39 -25.68
C LEU A 22 25.49 19.77 -25.81
N SER A 23 24.85 19.21 -26.85
CA SER A 23 23.40 19.30 -27.03
C SER A 23 22.78 17.94 -26.69
N GLY A 24 22.19 17.81 -25.51
CA GLY A 24 21.69 16.53 -25.05
C GLY A 24 20.94 16.57 -23.71
N SER A 25 20.86 15.43 -23.02
CA SER A 25 20.07 15.24 -21.81
C SER A 25 20.67 15.90 -20.55
N THR A 26 21.98 16.16 -20.55
CA THR A 26 22.67 16.84 -19.44
C THR A 26 23.78 17.75 -19.95
N SER A 27 24.39 18.53 -19.06
CA SER A 27 25.57 19.35 -19.41
C SER A 27 26.81 18.53 -19.78
N CYS A 28 26.83 17.23 -19.48
CA CYS A 28 27.95 16.32 -19.68
C CYS A 28 27.61 15.11 -20.57
N SER A 29 26.48 15.13 -21.28
CA SER A 29 26.08 14.08 -22.20
C SER A 29 25.26 14.70 -23.33
N GLY A 30 25.71 14.54 -24.58
CA GLY A 30 25.04 15.13 -25.73
C GLY A 30 25.83 15.01 -27.02
N ARG A 31 25.21 15.43 -28.10
CA ARG A 31 25.88 15.66 -29.40
C ARG A 31 26.91 16.75 -29.25
N VAL A 32 28.08 16.54 -29.81
CA VAL A 32 29.18 17.50 -29.78
C VAL A 32 28.93 18.62 -30.80
N GLU A 33 28.88 19.83 -30.32
CA GLU A 33 28.79 21.02 -31.17
C GLU A 33 30.00 21.92 -30.96
N ILE A 34 30.54 22.40 -32.05
CA ILE A 34 31.71 23.28 -32.08
C ILE A 34 31.36 24.63 -32.68
N TYR A 35 31.97 25.70 -32.17
CA TYR A 35 31.80 27.05 -32.66
C TYR A 35 32.96 27.45 -33.57
N ASN A 36 32.64 27.68 -34.83
CA ASN A 36 33.56 28.29 -35.84
C ASN A 36 32.76 29.29 -36.69
N SER A 37 32.66 30.53 -36.22
CA SER A 37 31.77 31.59 -36.76
C SER A 37 30.27 31.33 -36.47
N THR A 38 29.81 30.10 -36.56
CA THR A 38 28.48 29.60 -36.18
C THR A 38 28.65 28.28 -35.43
N TRP A 39 27.62 27.88 -34.68
CA TRP A 39 27.56 26.55 -34.10
C TRP A 39 27.31 25.52 -35.20
N GLY A 40 27.98 24.39 -35.13
CA GLY A 40 27.83 23.26 -36.02
C GLY A 40 28.31 21.98 -35.34
N THR A 41 28.19 20.86 -36.04
CA THR A 41 28.42 19.52 -35.48
C THR A 41 29.81 18.97 -35.82
N VAL A 42 30.12 17.81 -35.31
CA VAL A 42 31.28 16.97 -35.58
C VAL A 42 30.75 15.66 -36.15
N CYS A 43 31.35 15.17 -37.23
CA CYS A 43 31.03 13.86 -37.80
C CYS A 43 31.50 12.73 -36.88
N ASP A 44 30.84 11.58 -36.93
CA ASP A 44 31.19 10.38 -36.12
C ASP A 44 32.14 9.42 -36.86
N ASP A 45 32.58 9.75 -38.09
CA ASP A 45 33.61 9.02 -38.80
C ASP A 45 34.93 9.07 -38.02
N GLY A 46 35.43 7.89 -37.66
CA GLY A 46 36.63 7.78 -36.82
C GLY A 46 36.44 8.14 -35.34
N TRP A 47 35.23 8.58 -34.93
CA TRP A 47 34.94 9.05 -33.59
C TRP A 47 35.03 7.93 -32.53
N ASP A 48 35.96 8.02 -31.57
CA ASP A 48 36.20 7.01 -30.55
C ASP A 48 36.25 7.56 -29.11
N LEU A 49 36.55 6.70 -28.15
CA LEU A 49 36.66 7.07 -26.73
C LEU A 49 37.82 8.05 -26.46
N ALA A 50 38.87 8.10 -27.28
CA ALA A 50 39.96 9.06 -27.08
C ALA A 50 39.49 10.47 -27.46
N ASP A 51 38.72 10.61 -28.52
CA ASP A 51 38.09 11.87 -28.93
C ASP A 51 37.07 12.34 -27.90
N ALA A 52 36.19 11.43 -27.47
CA ALA A 52 35.25 11.67 -26.38
C ALA A 52 35.94 12.09 -25.06
N GLN A 53 37.11 11.50 -24.76
CA GLN A 53 37.89 11.87 -23.56
C GLN A 53 38.39 13.30 -23.59
N VAL A 54 38.81 13.80 -24.78
CA VAL A 54 39.23 15.18 -24.98
C VAL A 54 38.04 16.12 -24.72
N VAL A 55 36.89 15.83 -25.31
CA VAL A 55 35.65 16.61 -25.09
C VAL A 55 35.24 16.63 -23.62
N CYS A 56 35.17 15.46 -22.97
CA CYS A 56 34.78 15.36 -21.55
C CYS A 56 35.73 16.16 -20.65
N ARG A 57 37.04 16.09 -20.91
CA ARG A 57 38.03 16.87 -20.18
C ARG A 57 37.93 18.36 -20.44
N GLN A 58 37.81 18.78 -21.68
CA GLN A 58 37.69 20.20 -22.06
C GLN A 58 36.48 20.86 -21.41
N LEU A 59 35.35 20.10 -21.24
CA LEU A 59 34.13 20.55 -20.62
C LEU A 59 34.13 20.35 -19.07
N SER A 60 35.22 19.81 -18.49
CA SER A 60 35.30 19.45 -17.06
C SER A 60 34.21 18.45 -16.65
N CYS A 61 33.88 17.53 -17.52
CA CYS A 61 32.84 16.51 -17.35
C CYS A 61 33.38 15.14 -16.92
N GLY A 62 34.63 15.06 -16.51
CA GLY A 62 35.25 13.85 -15.97
C GLY A 62 35.78 12.89 -17.06
N THR A 63 35.46 11.62 -16.94
CA THR A 63 35.97 10.56 -17.84
C THR A 63 34.94 10.25 -18.93
N ALA A 64 35.38 10.03 -20.17
CA ALA A 64 34.50 9.55 -21.24
C ALA A 64 34.00 8.12 -20.91
N LEU A 65 32.70 7.90 -20.99
CA LEU A 65 32.07 6.63 -20.82
C LEU A 65 31.65 5.98 -22.14
N GLU A 66 31.21 6.82 -23.10
CA GLU A 66 30.80 6.42 -24.43
C GLU A 66 31.18 7.50 -25.46
N ALA A 67 31.61 7.05 -26.63
CA ALA A 67 31.59 7.80 -27.89
C ALA A 67 30.36 7.31 -28.67
N THR A 68 29.48 8.20 -29.08
CA THR A 68 28.19 7.85 -29.69
C THR A 68 27.98 8.53 -31.01
N SER A 69 27.08 8.02 -31.84
CA SER A 69 26.57 8.62 -33.07
C SER A 69 25.26 9.39 -32.82
N SER A 70 24.67 9.92 -33.89
CA SER A 70 23.42 10.68 -33.83
C SER A 70 22.22 9.92 -33.30
N ASP A 71 22.23 8.58 -33.34
CA ASP A 71 21.16 7.72 -32.83
C ASP A 71 20.79 7.98 -31.35
N VAL A 72 21.77 8.49 -30.57
CA VAL A 72 21.58 8.69 -29.12
C VAL A 72 21.05 10.09 -28.79
N PHE A 73 21.58 11.14 -29.49
CA PHE A 73 21.27 12.52 -29.15
C PHE A 73 20.53 13.27 -30.26
N GLY A 74 20.16 12.57 -31.31
CA GLY A 74 19.48 13.11 -32.49
C GLY A 74 20.39 13.90 -33.42
N GLU A 75 19.89 14.16 -34.60
CA GLU A 75 20.55 14.92 -35.64
C GLU A 75 20.68 16.41 -35.30
N GLY A 76 21.80 17.01 -35.65
CA GLY A 76 22.01 18.45 -35.55
C GLY A 76 21.46 19.22 -36.75
N THR A 77 21.87 20.45 -36.84
CA THR A 77 21.53 21.33 -37.99
C THR A 77 22.67 22.30 -38.28
N GLY A 78 22.75 22.76 -39.49
CA GLY A 78 23.71 23.77 -39.92
C GLY A 78 24.95 23.17 -40.56
N GLN A 79 26.15 23.62 -40.18
CA GLN A 79 27.41 23.12 -40.70
C GLN A 79 27.93 21.94 -39.92
N ILE A 80 28.55 20.99 -40.60
CA ILE A 80 29.43 19.99 -40.01
C ILE A 80 30.84 20.58 -40.12
N TRP A 81 31.46 20.86 -38.96
CA TRP A 81 32.74 21.59 -38.94
C TRP A 81 33.95 20.68 -38.92
N LEU A 82 33.89 19.53 -38.26
CA LEU A 82 34.98 18.59 -38.17
C LEU A 82 34.54 17.19 -38.60
N ASP A 83 35.48 16.51 -39.26
CA ASP A 83 35.34 15.15 -39.72
C ASP A 83 36.68 14.43 -39.59
N GLU A 84 36.65 13.07 -39.50
CA GLU A 84 37.84 12.23 -39.29
C GLU A 84 38.71 12.75 -38.14
N VAL A 85 38.08 13.07 -37.01
CA VAL A 85 38.79 13.52 -35.81
C VAL A 85 39.52 12.34 -35.20
N ASN A 86 40.82 12.53 -34.89
CA ASN A 86 41.67 11.51 -34.34
C ASN A 86 42.54 12.09 -33.21
N CYS A 87 42.08 11.96 -31.99
CA CYS A 87 42.78 12.43 -30.80
C CYS A 87 43.57 11.27 -30.12
N LEU A 88 44.63 11.61 -29.41
CA LEU A 88 45.36 10.69 -28.59
C LEU A 88 44.73 10.52 -27.18
N GLY A 89 43.71 11.33 -26.86
CA GLY A 89 43.01 11.33 -25.60
C GLY A 89 43.65 12.19 -24.50
N ASN A 90 44.73 12.92 -24.78
CA ASN A 90 45.48 13.75 -23.85
C ASN A 90 45.59 15.23 -24.23
N GLU A 91 44.94 15.63 -25.35
CA GLU A 91 44.87 16.99 -25.82
C GLU A 91 44.01 17.87 -24.91
N ASP A 92 44.33 19.15 -24.80
CA ASP A 92 43.57 20.11 -23.98
C ASP A 92 42.30 20.62 -24.70
N SER A 93 42.21 20.45 -26.03
CA SER A 93 41.09 20.91 -26.84
C SER A 93 40.87 19.99 -28.03
N LEU A 94 39.61 19.76 -28.39
CA LEU A 94 39.19 18.99 -29.56
C LEU A 94 39.79 19.58 -30.84
N THR A 95 39.94 20.91 -30.92
CA THR A 95 40.53 21.60 -32.06
C THR A 95 42.03 21.37 -32.23
N SER A 96 42.68 20.77 -31.23
CA SER A 96 44.10 20.39 -31.28
C SER A 96 44.32 18.96 -31.78
N CYS A 97 43.28 18.20 -31.94
CA CYS A 97 43.31 16.86 -32.51
C CYS A 97 43.52 16.91 -34.04
N GLN A 98 44.01 15.83 -34.60
CA GLN A 98 44.13 15.73 -36.08
C GLN A 98 42.73 15.63 -36.69
N HIS A 99 42.47 16.34 -37.77
CA HIS A 99 41.22 16.32 -38.54
C HIS A 99 41.48 16.81 -40.00
N GLN A 100 40.53 16.59 -40.92
CA GLN A 100 40.70 16.95 -42.32
C GLN A 100 40.68 18.46 -42.61
N GLY A 101 40.20 19.27 -41.68
CA GLY A 101 40.01 20.73 -41.84
C GLY A 101 38.56 21.14 -41.58
N TYR A 102 38.35 22.42 -41.28
CA TYR A 102 37.00 22.91 -40.98
C TYR A 102 36.10 22.91 -42.22
N GLY A 103 34.92 22.29 -42.12
CA GLY A 103 33.93 22.22 -43.20
C GLY A 103 34.30 21.30 -44.35
N ILE A 104 35.34 20.46 -44.18
CA ILE A 104 35.70 19.39 -45.09
C ILE A 104 35.15 18.09 -44.52
N HIS A 105 34.11 17.54 -45.14
CA HIS A 105 33.40 16.34 -44.68
C HIS A 105 32.60 15.73 -45.84
N ASP A 106 32.27 14.43 -45.76
CA ASP A 106 31.29 13.75 -46.61
C ASP A 106 30.07 13.24 -45.84
N CYS A 107 29.92 13.64 -44.58
CA CYS A 107 28.89 13.24 -43.62
C CYS A 107 27.58 14.00 -43.77
N GLY A 108 26.49 13.38 -43.35
CA GLY A 108 25.21 14.01 -43.04
C GLY A 108 24.99 14.13 -41.52
N HIS A 109 23.93 14.82 -41.09
CA HIS A 109 23.61 14.96 -39.68
C HIS A 109 23.15 13.65 -39.00
N SER A 110 22.88 12.59 -39.76
CA SER A 110 22.70 11.24 -39.27
C SER A 110 23.99 10.60 -38.72
N GLU A 111 25.13 11.26 -38.97
CA GLU A 111 26.47 10.85 -38.55
C GLU A 111 27.09 11.88 -37.57
N ASP A 112 26.25 12.59 -36.80
CA ASP A 112 26.74 13.54 -35.81
C ASP A 112 27.31 12.82 -34.58
N ALA A 113 28.54 13.16 -34.19
CA ALA A 113 29.23 12.62 -33.04
C ALA A 113 28.64 13.08 -31.72
N GLY A 114 28.59 12.18 -30.74
CA GLY A 114 28.15 12.45 -29.39
C GLY A 114 29.08 11.86 -28.32
N VAL A 115 28.91 12.30 -27.08
CA VAL A 115 29.66 11.81 -25.94
C VAL A 115 28.77 11.61 -24.72
N VAL A 116 29.16 10.64 -23.91
CA VAL A 116 28.67 10.47 -22.56
C VAL A 116 29.85 10.52 -21.58
N CYS A 117 29.86 11.51 -20.71
CA CYS A 117 30.90 11.67 -19.72
C CYS A 117 30.43 11.23 -18.33
N SER A 118 31.36 10.98 -17.42
CA SER A 118 31.08 10.41 -16.09
C SER A 118 30.41 11.36 -15.09
N GLU A 119 30.53 12.66 -15.29
CA GLU A 119 29.85 13.65 -14.48
C GLU A 119 28.42 13.86 -14.98
N ASN A 120 27.49 14.11 -14.06
CA ASN A 120 26.09 14.43 -14.38
C ASN A 120 25.40 13.39 -15.28
N LEU A 121 25.63 12.09 -15.04
CA LEU A 121 24.88 11.05 -15.74
C LEU A 121 23.37 11.26 -15.57
N PRO A 122 22.57 11.12 -16.64
CA PRO A 122 21.14 11.34 -16.57
C PRO A 122 20.47 10.50 -15.47
N LYS A 123 19.55 11.11 -14.75
CA LYS A 123 18.73 10.43 -13.76
C LYS A 123 17.88 9.37 -14.45
N PRO A 124 17.92 8.09 -14.03
CA PRO A 124 17.05 7.07 -14.59
C PRO A 124 15.60 7.28 -14.17
N THR A 125 14.68 6.74 -14.96
CA THR A 125 13.25 6.67 -14.66
C THR A 125 12.88 5.27 -14.19
N ILE A 126 11.79 5.15 -13.41
CA ILE A 126 11.29 3.88 -12.86
C ILE A 126 9.80 3.76 -13.16
N PHE A 127 9.38 2.57 -13.63
CA PHE A 127 7.99 2.24 -13.94
C PHE A 127 7.62 0.89 -13.35
N VAL A 128 6.37 0.75 -12.88
CA VAL A 128 5.83 -0.47 -12.30
C VAL A 128 4.64 -0.95 -13.13
N SER A 129 4.59 -2.24 -13.40
CA SER A 129 3.49 -2.89 -14.12
C SER A 129 3.16 -4.25 -13.45
N PRO A 130 1.85 -4.56 -13.24
CA PRO A 130 0.68 -3.80 -13.69
C PRO A 130 0.35 -2.57 -12.83
N VAL A 131 0.56 -2.61 -11.50
CA VAL A 131 0.26 -1.53 -10.55
C VAL A 131 1.19 -1.63 -9.34
N ALA A 132 1.26 -0.57 -8.54
CA ALA A 132 2.09 -0.53 -7.33
C ALA A 132 1.40 -1.14 -6.08
N GLU A 133 0.07 -1.34 -6.12
CA GLU A 133 -0.68 -2.05 -5.08
C GLU A 133 -0.83 -3.52 -5.45
N LEU A 134 -0.21 -4.39 -4.67
CA LEU A 134 -0.03 -5.80 -4.96
C LEU A 134 -0.55 -6.67 -3.84
N THR A 135 -1.04 -7.85 -4.20
CA THR A 135 -1.39 -8.88 -3.23
C THR A 135 -0.24 -9.87 -3.08
N TRP A 136 -0.02 -10.40 -1.89
CA TRP A 136 0.96 -11.44 -1.61
C TRP A 136 0.91 -12.57 -2.66
N GLY A 137 2.06 -12.90 -3.23
CA GLY A 137 2.21 -13.95 -4.25
C GLY A 137 1.95 -13.50 -5.68
N GLN A 138 1.50 -12.27 -5.90
CA GLN A 138 1.31 -11.69 -7.23
C GLN A 138 2.67 -11.43 -7.90
N GLN A 139 2.69 -11.42 -9.23
CA GLN A 139 3.86 -11.03 -10.01
C GLN A 139 3.86 -9.52 -10.26
N VAL A 140 5.04 -8.90 -10.24
CA VAL A 140 5.26 -7.51 -10.64
C VAL A 140 6.51 -7.40 -11.51
N SER A 141 6.49 -6.44 -12.43
CA SER A 141 7.64 -6.05 -13.24
C SER A 141 7.97 -4.60 -12.96
N ILE A 142 9.24 -4.31 -12.68
CA ILE A 142 9.75 -2.97 -12.46
C ILE A 142 10.76 -2.69 -13.57
N THR A 143 10.52 -1.63 -14.35
CA THR A 143 11.40 -1.24 -15.46
C THR A 143 12.15 0.02 -15.08
N CYS A 144 13.47 -0.05 -15.15
CA CYS A 144 14.37 1.07 -15.07
C CYS A 144 14.73 1.50 -16.48
N ALA A 145 14.68 2.79 -16.79
CA ALA A 145 15.07 3.32 -18.09
C ALA A 145 15.99 4.54 -17.95
N SER A 146 16.95 4.65 -18.86
CA SER A 146 17.86 5.78 -18.97
C SER A 146 17.60 6.53 -20.29
N ALA A 147 17.84 7.83 -20.28
CA ALA A 147 17.76 8.66 -21.50
C ALA A 147 18.89 8.35 -22.49
N ILE A 148 19.95 7.67 -22.04
CA ILE A 148 21.10 7.29 -22.86
C ILE A 148 21.36 5.79 -22.74
N GLN A 149 21.93 5.22 -23.79
CA GLN A 149 22.45 3.86 -23.78
C GLN A 149 23.92 3.89 -23.34
N LEU A 150 24.26 3.13 -22.31
CA LEU A 150 25.65 2.84 -21.95
C LEU A 150 25.93 1.39 -22.32
N LEU A 151 26.77 1.18 -23.31
CA LEU A 151 27.22 -0.16 -23.68
C LEU A 151 27.90 -0.81 -22.46
N ASP A 152 27.55 -2.07 -22.16
CA ASP A 152 28.02 -2.80 -20.97
C ASP A 152 27.64 -2.14 -19.63
N GLY A 153 26.62 -1.26 -19.63
CA GLY A 153 26.06 -0.69 -18.41
C GLY A 153 25.23 -1.71 -17.64
N THR A 154 25.07 -1.49 -16.34
CA THR A 154 24.29 -2.34 -15.46
C THR A 154 23.23 -1.51 -14.76
N PHE A 155 21.96 -1.87 -14.91
CA PHE A 155 20.88 -1.32 -14.10
C PHE A 155 20.81 -2.02 -12.76
N ILE A 156 20.56 -1.24 -11.73
CA ILE A 156 20.42 -1.69 -10.35
C ILE A 156 19.06 -1.25 -9.85
N LEU A 157 18.26 -2.22 -9.40
CA LEU A 157 17.03 -1.99 -8.67
C LEU A 157 17.28 -2.24 -7.19
N GLN A 158 16.94 -1.30 -6.33
CA GLN A 158 17.11 -1.44 -4.89
C GLN A 158 15.86 -0.99 -4.13
N ASN A 159 15.62 -1.63 -2.97
CA ASN A 159 14.63 -1.20 -1.99
C ASN A 159 15.34 -0.40 -0.90
N THR A 160 14.78 0.74 -0.49
CA THR A 160 15.40 1.62 0.52
C THR A 160 15.17 1.12 1.95
N LEU A 161 14.17 0.26 2.16
CA LEU A 161 13.76 -0.22 3.49
C LEU A 161 14.30 -1.60 3.85
N TYR A 162 14.53 -2.45 2.84
CA TYR A 162 15.02 -3.80 2.99
C TYR A 162 16.29 -4.02 2.17
N PRO A 163 17.16 -4.96 2.54
CA PRO A 163 18.38 -5.26 1.80
C PRO A 163 18.07 -6.02 0.49
N PHE A 164 17.20 -5.44 -0.33
CA PHE A 164 16.84 -5.99 -1.64
C PHE A 164 17.60 -5.23 -2.73
N ARG A 165 18.35 -5.95 -3.53
CA ARG A 165 19.07 -5.40 -4.68
C ARG A 165 19.10 -6.43 -5.81
N MET A 166 18.74 -6.00 -7.01
CA MET A 166 18.86 -6.77 -8.25
C MET A 166 19.69 -5.99 -9.24
N ASN A 167 20.55 -6.68 -9.96
CA ASN A 167 21.39 -6.10 -10.99
C ASN A 167 21.06 -6.79 -12.32
N GLN A 168 20.99 -6.02 -13.39
CA GLN A 168 20.77 -6.53 -14.74
C GLN A 168 21.61 -5.73 -15.73
N SER A 169 22.54 -6.40 -16.42
CA SER A 169 23.26 -5.82 -17.55
C SER A 169 22.28 -5.60 -18.69
N SER A 170 22.37 -4.47 -19.35
CA SER A 170 21.49 -4.13 -20.44
C SER A 170 22.31 -3.58 -21.62
N GLY A 171 22.12 -4.16 -22.79
CA GLY A 171 22.57 -3.59 -24.04
C GLY A 171 21.60 -2.56 -24.63
N SER A 172 20.62 -2.10 -23.83
CA SER A 172 19.59 -1.12 -24.23
C SER A 172 19.43 -0.03 -23.18
N THR A 173 18.63 1.00 -23.50
CA THR A 173 18.29 2.11 -22.58
C THR A 173 17.42 1.70 -21.41
N SER A 174 17.02 0.43 -21.28
CA SER A 174 16.16 -0.03 -20.19
C SER A 174 16.43 -1.46 -19.77
N ALA A 175 16.09 -1.77 -18.51
CA ALA A 175 16.11 -3.10 -17.93
C ALA A 175 14.80 -3.36 -17.16
N THR A 176 14.23 -4.56 -17.32
CA THR A 176 13.00 -4.96 -16.64
C THR A 176 13.28 -6.05 -15.64
N PHE A 177 13.10 -5.74 -14.37
CA PHE A 177 13.22 -6.64 -13.24
C PHE A 177 11.88 -7.30 -12.96
N ARG A 178 11.82 -8.63 -13.06
CA ARG A 178 10.60 -9.40 -12.80
C ARG A 178 10.67 -10.05 -11.44
N ILE A 179 9.69 -9.76 -10.58
CA ILE A 179 9.51 -10.41 -9.29
C ILE A 179 8.31 -11.35 -9.44
N PRO A 180 8.52 -12.66 -9.58
CA PRO A 180 7.46 -13.60 -9.92
C PRO A 180 6.47 -13.83 -8.77
N LYS A 181 6.90 -13.64 -7.52
CA LYS A 181 6.07 -13.76 -6.32
C LYS A 181 6.43 -12.67 -5.33
N VAL A 182 5.55 -11.70 -5.19
CA VAL A 182 5.71 -10.60 -4.25
C VAL A 182 5.50 -11.09 -2.81
N THR A 183 6.40 -10.69 -1.92
CA THR A 183 6.34 -10.95 -0.48
C THR A 183 6.33 -9.65 0.29
N LEU A 184 6.18 -9.69 1.62
CA LEU A 184 6.22 -8.49 2.47
C LEU A 184 7.59 -7.78 2.46
N ASP A 185 8.67 -8.49 2.10
CA ASP A 185 10.01 -7.90 1.91
C ASP A 185 10.08 -6.96 0.69
N HIS A 186 9.11 -7.09 -0.22
CA HIS A 186 8.99 -6.22 -1.40
C HIS A 186 8.10 -5.00 -1.13
N HIS A 187 7.57 -4.85 0.09
CA HIS A 187 6.82 -3.65 0.48
C HIS A 187 7.78 -2.49 0.73
N GLY A 188 7.54 -1.33 0.14
CA GLY A 188 8.31 -0.11 0.39
C GLY A 188 8.77 0.60 -0.87
N GLU A 189 9.75 1.48 -0.72
CA GLU A 189 10.27 2.35 -1.76
C GLU A 189 11.33 1.66 -2.60
N PHE A 190 11.13 1.67 -3.92
CA PHE A 190 12.08 1.17 -4.90
C PHE A 190 12.65 2.31 -5.71
N GLN A 191 13.93 2.23 -6.01
CA GLN A 191 14.68 3.18 -6.84
C GLN A 191 15.58 2.44 -7.81
N CYS A 192 15.83 3.06 -8.95
CA CYS A 192 16.76 2.62 -9.96
C CYS A 192 18.04 3.44 -9.91
N GLN A 193 19.14 2.79 -10.23
CA GLN A 193 20.43 3.40 -10.54
C GLN A 193 21.04 2.63 -11.70
N TYR A 194 21.87 3.24 -12.51
CA TYR A 194 22.70 2.49 -13.43
C TYR A 194 24.17 2.84 -13.25
N GLU A 195 25.02 1.88 -13.57
CA GLU A 195 26.46 1.99 -13.42
C GLU A 195 27.18 1.48 -14.68
N LYS A 196 28.32 2.07 -14.94
CA LYS A 196 29.30 1.60 -15.94
C LYS A 196 30.63 1.39 -15.23
N ARG A 197 31.29 0.29 -15.57
CA ARG A 197 32.62 0.00 -15.08
C ARG A 197 33.64 0.14 -16.20
N ILE A 198 34.61 1.01 -16.00
CA ILE A 198 35.76 1.19 -16.93
C ILE A 198 37.04 0.86 -16.14
N SER A 199 37.74 -0.17 -16.59
CA SER A 199 38.93 -0.69 -15.90
C SER A 199 38.63 -1.01 -14.42
N SER A 200 39.18 -0.28 -13.48
CA SER A 200 38.98 -0.47 -12.03
C SER A 200 38.00 0.52 -11.41
N ARG A 201 37.48 1.47 -12.17
CA ARG A 201 36.56 2.52 -11.66
C ARG A 201 35.11 2.20 -12.03
N THR A 202 34.19 2.47 -11.12
CA THR A 202 32.75 2.35 -11.33
C THR A 202 32.15 3.76 -11.29
N PHE A 203 31.42 4.11 -12.34
CA PHE A 203 30.68 5.36 -12.46
C PHE A 203 29.20 5.06 -12.31
N THR A 204 28.50 5.86 -11.50
CA THR A 204 27.10 5.60 -11.17
C THR A 204 26.25 6.85 -11.40
N SER A 205 25.05 6.66 -11.90
CA SER A 205 24.07 7.73 -11.99
C SER A 205 23.57 8.12 -10.58
N VAL A 206 22.89 9.26 -10.48
CA VAL A 206 22.01 9.55 -9.35
C VAL A 206 20.86 8.52 -9.32
N LEU A 207 20.21 8.37 -8.17
CA LEU A 207 19.04 7.51 -8.03
C LEU A 207 17.82 8.09 -8.75
N SER A 208 16.98 7.23 -9.29
CA SER A 208 15.67 7.61 -9.85
C SER A 208 14.78 8.22 -8.76
N ASP A 209 13.65 8.79 -9.17
CA ASP A 209 12.52 8.97 -8.24
C ASP A 209 12.13 7.62 -7.65
N SER A 210 11.54 7.63 -6.46
CA SER A 210 11.09 6.41 -5.82
C SER A 210 9.69 6.03 -6.30
N VAL A 211 9.41 4.73 -6.30
CA VAL A 211 8.07 4.17 -6.45
C VAL A 211 7.75 3.32 -5.23
N HIS A 212 6.61 3.56 -4.60
CA HIS A 212 6.18 2.80 -3.44
C HIS A 212 5.38 1.58 -3.87
N LEU A 213 5.85 0.37 -3.49
CA LEU A 213 5.09 -0.86 -3.62
C LEU A 213 4.34 -1.15 -2.33
N THR A 214 3.02 -1.24 -2.41
CA THR A 214 2.18 -1.68 -1.30
C THR A 214 1.83 -3.15 -1.47
N VAL A 215 2.20 -3.97 -0.49
CA VAL A 215 1.90 -5.41 -0.51
C VAL A 215 0.83 -5.72 0.52
N HIS A 216 -0.31 -6.21 0.06
CA HIS A 216 -1.44 -6.61 0.88
C HIS A 216 -1.46 -8.12 1.10
N LEU A 217 -1.84 -8.54 2.31
CA LEU A 217 -2.18 -9.92 2.59
C LEU A 217 -3.54 -10.26 1.97
N LEU A 218 -3.70 -11.49 1.51
CA LEU A 218 -5.00 -11.97 1.04
C LEU A 218 -6.02 -11.94 2.17
N ARG A 219 -7.27 -11.70 1.80
CA ARG A 219 -8.42 -11.76 2.72
C ARG A 219 -8.60 -13.20 3.19
N PRO A 220 -8.74 -13.47 4.50
CA PRO A 220 -9.04 -14.80 5.00
C PRO A 220 -10.50 -15.19 4.73
N ASN A 221 -10.77 -16.48 4.81
CA ASN A 221 -12.12 -17.02 4.83
C ASN A 221 -12.55 -17.28 6.27
N ILE A 222 -13.84 -17.16 6.53
CA ILE A 222 -14.47 -17.53 7.81
C ILE A 222 -15.57 -18.56 7.58
N SER A 223 -15.62 -19.57 8.43
CA SER A 223 -16.73 -20.53 8.48
C SER A 223 -17.19 -20.73 9.91
N LEU A 224 -18.46 -21.05 10.09
CA LEU A 224 -19.06 -21.46 11.36
C LEU A 224 -19.41 -22.94 11.27
N THR A 225 -19.12 -23.68 12.35
CA THR A 225 -19.50 -25.09 12.50
C THR A 225 -20.29 -25.27 13.78
N SER A 226 -21.46 -25.91 13.69
CA SER A 226 -22.27 -26.34 14.84
C SER A 226 -22.86 -27.72 14.57
N PRO A 227 -23.08 -28.57 15.62
CA PRO A 227 -23.58 -29.93 15.43
C PRO A 227 -24.89 -30.03 14.63
N ASN A 228 -25.81 -29.07 14.84
CA ASN A 228 -27.14 -29.08 14.22
C ASN A 228 -27.23 -28.32 12.90
N VAL A 229 -26.22 -27.52 12.55
CA VAL A 229 -26.21 -26.65 11.37
C VAL A 229 -25.23 -27.14 10.29
N GLY A 230 -24.21 -27.87 10.72
CA GLY A 230 -23.11 -28.26 9.85
C GLY A 230 -22.10 -27.11 9.68
N VAL A 231 -21.59 -26.90 8.46
CA VAL A 231 -20.61 -25.85 8.12
C VAL A 231 -21.29 -24.78 7.27
N VAL A 232 -21.22 -23.53 7.75
CA VAL A 232 -21.72 -22.34 7.05
C VAL A 232 -20.54 -21.43 6.74
N TRP A 233 -20.49 -20.88 5.52
CA TRP A 233 -19.44 -19.95 5.07
C TRP A 233 -19.98 -18.53 4.94
N GLY A 234 -19.15 -17.52 5.20
CA GLY A 234 -19.52 -16.13 4.89
C GLY A 234 -19.75 -15.94 3.38
N PRO A 235 -20.77 -15.14 2.99
CA PRO A 235 -21.56 -14.20 3.79
C PRO A 235 -22.93 -14.73 4.31
N GLU A 236 -23.12 -16.01 4.48
CA GLU A 236 -24.38 -16.61 4.88
C GLU A 236 -24.77 -16.30 6.34
N GLU A 237 -26.07 -16.41 6.65
CA GLU A 237 -26.59 -16.36 8.01
C GLU A 237 -26.58 -17.76 8.62
N ALA A 238 -26.05 -17.89 9.83
CA ALA A 238 -26.01 -19.14 10.57
C ALA A 238 -26.94 -19.08 11.78
N GLU A 239 -27.84 -20.05 11.87
CA GLU A 239 -28.80 -20.19 12.96
C GLU A 239 -28.32 -21.27 13.94
N VAL A 240 -27.92 -20.91 15.15
CA VAL A 240 -27.48 -21.84 16.20
C VAL A 240 -28.49 -21.86 17.32
N THR A 241 -28.81 -23.07 17.85
CA THR A 241 -29.75 -23.21 18.97
C THR A 241 -29.11 -22.79 20.26
N TRP A 242 -29.85 -22.10 21.12
CA TRP A 242 -29.41 -21.73 22.46
C TRP A 242 -28.95 -22.99 23.25
N GLY A 243 -27.76 -22.88 23.85
CA GLY A 243 -27.15 -23.99 24.58
C GLY A 243 -26.23 -24.90 23.76
N ASP A 244 -26.30 -24.86 22.41
CA ASP A 244 -25.44 -25.64 21.54
C ASP A 244 -23.99 -25.10 21.52
N ARG A 245 -23.06 -26.01 21.27
CA ARG A 245 -21.65 -25.65 20.98
C ARG A 245 -21.50 -25.20 19.53
N PHE A 246 -20.71 -24.17 19.30
CA PHE A 246 -20.34 -23.76 17.97
C PHE A 246 -18.88 -23.28 17.90
N SER A 247 -18.31 -23.20 16.69
CA SER A 247 -16.96 -22.69 16.49
C SER A 247 -16.86 -21.92 15.18
N PHE A 248 -16.15 -20.80 15.20
CA PHE A 248 -15.69 -20.13 14.01
C PHE A 248 -14.30 -20.66 13.63
N THR A 249 -14.08 -20.91 12.36
CA THR A 249 -12.77 -21.25 11.80
C THR A 249 -12.38 -20.21 10.75
N CYS A 250 -11.29 -19.52 11.03
CA CYS A 250 -10.63 -18.61 10.09
C CYS A 250 -9.55 -19.37 9.33
N SER A 251 -9.45 -19.19 8.02
CA SER A 251 -8.46 -19.88 7.18
C SER A 251 -7.91 -18.98 6.09
N ILE A 252 -6.68 -19.25 5.66
CA ILE A 252 -6.00 -18.55 4.57
C ILE A 252 -5.25 -19.57 3.71
N ASN A 253 -4.83 -19.14 2.52
CA ASN A 253 -4.04 -19.99 1.63
C ASN A 253 -2.75 -20.48 2.33
N PRO A 254 -2.37 -21.77 2.24
CA PRO A 254 -1.20 -22.34 2.91
C PRO A 254 0.14 -21.70 2.57
N ASN A 255 0.23 -21.02 1.43
CA ASN A 255 1.47 -20.36 0.98
C ASN A 255 1.71 -18.98 1.63
N HIS A 256 0.86 -18.54 2.56
CA HIS A 256 1.06 -17.27 3.28
C HIS A 256 2.13 -17.39 4.37
N PRO A 257 2.81 -16.28 4.73
CA PRO A 257 3.71 -16.26 5.85
C PRO A 257 2.98 -16.60 7.15
N GLN A 258 3.70 -17.13 8.13
CA GLN A 258 3.13 -17.49 9.41
C GLN A 258 2.64 -16.24 10.15
N GLY A 259 1.44 -16.29 10.73
CA GLY A 259 0.80 -15.18 11.41
C GLY A 259 -0.29 -15.62 12.36
N ASN A 260 -1.12 -14.69 12.79
CA ASN A 260 -2.21 -14.89 13.72
C ASN A 260 -3.54 -14.50 13.08
N PHE A 261 -4.59 -15.22 13.44
CA PHE A 261 -5.97 -14.81 13.18
C PHE A 261 -6.55 -14.07 14.36
N SER A 262 -7.24 -12.98 14.10
CA SER A 262 -8.08 -12.29 15.06
C SER A 262 -9.54 -12.43 14.65
N LEU A 263 -10.36 -13.02 15.52
CA LEU A 263 -11.81 -13.07 15.36
C LEU A 263 -12.38 -11.73 15.83
N ILE A 264 -13.16 -11.07 14.99
CA ILE A 264 -13.79 -9.78 15.27
C ILE A 264 -15.28 -9.99 15.41
N PHE A 265 -15.85 -9.44 16.48
CA PHE A 265 -17.28 -9.42 16.73
C PHE A 265 -17.81 -7.99 16.70
N SER A 266 -18.75 -7.70 15.81
CA SER A 266 -19.27 -6.34 15.58
C SER A 266 -20.08 -5.76 16.77
N GLY A 267 -20.44 -6.58 17.75
CA GLY A 267 -21.20 -6.18 18.95
C GLY A 267 -20.35 -5.83 20.16
N SER A 268 -19.03 -6.05 20.12
CA SER A 268 -18.12 -5.74 21.23
C SER A 268 -16.70 -5.48 20.73
N ASN A 269 -15.91 -4.75 21.52
CA ASN A 269 -14.48 -4.55 21.28
C ASN A 269 -13.63 -5.81 21.59
N ILE A 270 -14.23 -6.97 21.80
CA ILE A 270 -13.52 -8.20 22.16
C ILE A 270 -13.04 -8.87 20.88
N THR A 271 -11.74 -8.82 20.67
CA THR A 271 -11.04 -9.57 19.62
C THR A 271 -10.24 -10.70 20.28
N GLU A 272 -10.59 -11.95 19.98
CA GLU A 272 -9.74 -13.09 20.37
C GLU A 272 -8.71 -13.33 19.25
N THR A 273 -7.44 -13.49 19.62
CA THR A 273 -6.36 -13.73 18.66
C THR A 273 -5.72 -15.09 18.92
N LYS A 274 -5.55 -15.88 17.85
CA LYS A 274 -4.90 -17.21 17.89
C LYS A 274 -3.85 -17.36 16.78
N PRO A 275 -2.75 -18.07 17.04
CA PRO A 275 -1.78 -18.38 16.00
C PRO A 275 -2.40 -19.30 14.94
N ALA A 276 -1.96 -19.10 13.70
CA ALA A 276 -2.33 -19.97 12.60
C ALA A 276 -1.62 -21.34 12.74
N VAL A 277 -2.38 -22.39 12.77
CA VAL A 277 -1.91 -23.77 12.69
C VAL A 277 -2.46 -24.39 11.41
N ASN A 278 -1.59 -24.88 10.53
CA ASN A 278 -1.98 -25.37 9.20
C ASN A 278 -2.85 -24.34 8.45
N SER A 279 -2.43 -23.07 8.46
CA SER A 279 -3.11 -21.93 7.80
C SER A 279 -4.55 -21.68 8.29
N SER A 280 -4.90 -22.11 9.49
CA SER A 280 -6.21 -21.92 10.09
C SER A 280 -6.14 -21.68 11.61
N ALA A 281 -7.20 -21.11 12.17
CA ALA A 281 -7.42 -21.03 13.62
C ALA A 281 -8.91 -21.20 13.93
N SER A 282 -9.22 -21.97 14.98
CA SER A 282 -10.60 -22.20 15.41
C SER A 282 -10.88 -21.55 16.75
N PHE A 283 -11.99 -20.83 16.84
CA PHE A 283 -12.50 -20.11 18.00
C PHE A 283 -13.78 -20.82 18.46
N THR A 284 -13.70 -21.52 19.59
CA THR A 284 -14.77 -22.39 20.04
C THR A 284 -15.54 -21.77 21.21
N PHE A 285 -16.85 -21.74 21.08
CA PHE A 285 -17.81 -21.32 22.06
C PHE A 285 -18.55 -22.56 22.58
N PRO A 286 -18.36 -22.90 23.85
CA PRO A 286 -18.92 -24.16 24.41
C PRO A 286 -20.45 -24.15 24.51
N THR A 287 -21.04 -22.95 24.65
CA THR A 287 -22.49 -22.79 24.89
C THR A 287 -22.96 -21.53 24.17
N ALA A 288 -23.92 -21.67 23.25
CA ALA A 288 -24.55 -20.55 22.55
C ALA A 288 -25.49 -19.79 23.49
N ALA A 289 -25.30 -18.47 23.56
CA ALA A 289 -26.14 -17.56 24.32
C ALA A 289 -26.55 -16.38 23.45
N PHE A 290 -27.64 -15.69 23.79
CA PHE A 290 -28.14 -14.56 22.97
C PHE A 290 -27.13 -13.41 22.81
N GLU A 291 -26.23 -13.26 23.78
CA GLU A 291 -25.11 -12.30 23.73
C GLU A 291 -24.11 -12.57 22.58
N HIS A 292 -24.05 -13.80 22.07
CA HIS A 292 -23.20 -14.18 20.95
C HIS A 292 -23.82 -13.82 19.60
N GLN A 293 -25.06 -13.31 19.55
CA GLN A 293 -25.74 -12.96 18.30
C GLN A 293 -25.12 -11.72 17.68
N GLY A 294 -24.76 -11.78 16.39
CA GLY A 294 -24.18 -10.65 15.67
C GLY A 294 -23.30 -11.06 14.48
N ASN A 295 -22.55 -10.12 13.95
CA ASN A 295 -21.67 -10.37 12.81
C ASN A 295 -20.26 -10.70 13.27
N TYR A 296 -19.69 -11.75 12.71
CA TYR A 296 -18.34 -12.20 12.97
C TYR A 296 -17.51 -12.16 11.70
N SER A 297 -16.29 -11.64 11.81
CA SER A 297 -15.30 -11.64 10.74
C SER A 297 -13.92 -12.05 11.26
N CYS A 298 -12.97 -12.27 10.34
CA CYS A 298 -11.59 -12.58 10.68
C CYS A 298 -10.65 -11.60 10.00
N VAL A 299 -9.55 -11.29 10.66
CA VAL A 299 -8.39 -10.60 10.10
C VAL A 299 -7.16 -11.49 10.31
N TYR A 300 -6.33 -11.58 9.28
CA TYR A 300 -5.03 -12.23 9.35
C TYR A 300 -3.93 -11.21 9.55
N VAL A 301 -3.07 -11.43 10.54
CA VAL A 301 -2.02 -10.49 10.93
C VAL A 301 -0.68 -11.20 10.91
N VAL A 302 0.29 -10.60 10.22
CA VAL A 302 1.68 -11.06 10.17
C VAL A 302 2.56 -9.99 10.78
N SER A 303 3.44 -10.39 11.70
CA SER A 303 4.48 -9.52 12.25
C SER A 303 5.82 -9.93 11.67
N GLN A 304 6.50 -8.98 11.00
CA GLN A 304 7.81 -9.20 10.42
C GLN A 304 8.76 -8.11 10.91
N SER A 305 9.79 -8.52 11.65
CA SER A 305 10.69 -7.58 12.32
C SER A 305 9.91 -6.61 13.23
N THR A 306 9.93 -5.32 12.93
CA THR A 306 9.22 -4.26 13.68
C THR A 306 7.87 -3.88 13.07
N ARG A 307 7.48 -4.47 11.92
CA ARG A 307 6.27 -4.10 11.18
C ARG A 307 5.16 -5.13 11.37
N ARG A 308 3.94 -4.61 11.40
CA ARG A 308 2.72 -5.42 11.46
C ARG A 308 1.92 -5.20 10.17
N PHE A 309 1.63 -6.29 9.49
CA PHE A 309 0.79 -6.32 8.29
C PHE A 309 -0.53 -6.98 8.61
N SER A 310 -1.61 -6.37 8.17
CA SER A 310 -2.97 -6.85 8.40
C SER A 310 -3.68 -7.05 7.06
N SER A 311 -4.40 -8.16 6.94
CA SER A 311 -5.28 -8.37 5.78
C SER A 311 -6.53 -7.49 5.86
N ALA A 312 -7.27 -7.40 4.77
CA ALA A 312 -8.67 -6.99 4.82
C ALA A 312 -9.49 -8.01 5.63
N GLU A 313 -10.60 -7.58 6.22
CA GLU A 313 -11.51 -8.45 6.94
C GLU A 313 -12.15 -9.50 6.04
N ALA A 314 -12.35 -10.72 6.57
CA ALA A 314 -13.17 -11.74 5.94
C ALA A 314 -14.59 -11.22 5.69
N VAL A 315 -15.27 -11.80 4.71
CA VAL A 315 -16.71 -11.53 4.53
C VAL A 315 -17.45 -12.07 5.76
N PRO A 316 -18.21 -11.23 6.50
CA PRO A 316 -18.75 -11.62 7.79
C PRO A 316 -19.83 -12.70 7.70
N ILE A 317 -19.93 -13.53 8.75
CA ILE A 317 -21.04 -14.42 9.02
C ILE A 317 -21.95 -13.75 10.04
N ARG A 318 -23.26 -13.73 9.79
CA ARG A 318 -24.26 -13.30 10.75
C ARG A 318 -24.74 -14.50 11.57
N LEU A 319 -24.43 -14.48 12.87
CA LEU A 319 -24.89 -15.49 13.81
C LEU A 319 -26.22 -15.08 14.43
N VAL A 320 -27.23 -15.95 14.35
CA VAL A 320 -28.55 -15.83 14.98
C VAL A 320 -28.72 -16.97 15.97
N ILE A 321 -29.13 -16.65 17.21
CA ILE A 321 -29.37 -17.64 18.23
C ILE A 321 -30.87 -17.90 18.34
N LYS A 322 -31.29 -19.15 18.10
CA LYS A 322 -32.68 -19.60 18.28
C LYS A 322 -32.91 -20.22 19.66
N GLY A 323 -34.04 -19.92 20.26
CA GLY A 323 -34.46 -20.57 21.52
C GLY A 323 -34.66 -22.08 21.33
N SER A 324 -34.22 -22.86 22.31
CA SER A 324 -34.49 -24.31 22.32
C SER A 324 -35.99 -24.57 22.39
N SER A 325 -36.50 -25.50 21.55
CA SER A 325 -37.90 -25.94 21.59
C SER A 325 -38.32 -26.52 22.99
N GLN A 326 -37.34 -27.03 23.75
CA GLN A 326 -37.56 -27.47 25.11
C GLN A 326 -37.91 -26.32 26.06
N MET A 327 -37.36 -25.12 25.91
CA MET A 327 -37.72 -23.94 26.68
C MET A 327 -39.20 -23.55 26.53
N LEU A 328 -39.71 -23.65 25.30
CA LEU A 328 -41.14 -23.40 25.04
C LEU A 328 -42.04 -24.42 25.73
N LEU A 329 -41.63 -25.69 25.77
CA LEU A 329 -42.37 -26.74 26.48
C LEU A 329 -42.39 -26.54 27.99
N TYR A 330 -41.26 -26.11 28.60
CA TYR A 330 -41.22 -25.82 30.04
C TYR A 330 -42.01 -24.57 30.41
N SER A 331 -42.04 -23.54 29.59
CA SER A 331 -42.83 -22.32 29.81
C SER A 331 -44.34 -22.59 29.69
N LEU A 332 -44.75 -23.42 28.72
CA LEU A 332 -46.14 -23.85 28.55
C LEU A 332 -46.57 -24.75 29.71
N SER A 333 -45.74 -25.73 30.10
CA SER A 333 -46.06 -26.63 31.23
C SER A 333 -46.13 -25.91 32.59
N GLY A 334 -45.21 -24.97 32.81
CA GLY A 334 -45.22 -24.09 34.00
C GLY A 334 -46.45 -23.19 34.04
N GLY A 335 -46.84 -22.61 32.93
CA GLY A 335 -48.07 -21.81 32.79
C GLY A 335 -49.33 -22.60 33.03
N ILE A 336 -49.41 -23.82 32.50
CA ILE A 336 -50.54 -24.74 32.75
C ILE A 336 -50.59 -25.16 34.21
N LEU A 337 -49.46 -25.51 34.83
CA LEU A 337 -49.39 -25.89 36.25
C LEU A 337 -49.85 -24.74 37.14
N LEU A 338 -49.44 -23.50 36.85
CA LEU A 338 -49.85 -22.31 37.61
C LEU A 338 -51.36 -22.06 37.48
N LEU A 339 -51.91 -22.20 36.26
CA LEU A 339 -53.36 -22.10 36.00
C LEU A 339 -54.15 -23.17 36.79
N VAL A 340 -53.71 -24.42 36.79
CA VAL A 340 -54.32 -25.51 37.57
C VAL A 340 -54.25 -25.19 39.06
N LEU A 341 -53.15 -24.70 39.60
CA LEU A 341 -53.02 -24.28 40.99
C LEU A 341 -53.98 -23.14 41.35
N LEU A 342 -54.10 -22.13 40.50
CA LEU A 342 -55.01 -21.00 40.69
C LEU A 342 -56.49 -21.46 40.66
N VAL A 343 -56.86 -22.36 39.74
CA VAL A 343 -58.22 -22.97 39.73
C VAL A 343 -58.46 -23.77 40.96
N PHE A 344 -57.49 -24.60 41.44
CA PHE A 344 -57.61 -25.39 42.66
C PHE A 344 -57.77 -24.51 43.90
N LEU A 345 -57.00 -23.42 44.01
CA LEU A 345 -57.13 -22.39 45.03
C LEU A 345 -58.52 -21.74 45.03
N GLY A 346 -58.99 -21.38 43.82
CA GLY A 346 -60.32 -20.78 43.60
C GLY A 346 -61.44 -21.72 44.05
N VAL A 347 -61.33 -23.02 43.72
CA VAL A 347 -62.27 -24.05 44.13
C VAL A 347 -62.23 -24.27 45.65
N CYS A 348 -61.03 -24.35 46.25
CA CYS A 348 -60.87 -24.48 47.71
C CYS A 348 -61.46 -23.28 48.46
N LEU A 349 -61.25 -22.05 47.98
CA LEU A 349 -61.84 -20.86 48.59
C LEU A 349 -63.36 -20.81 48.42
N ALA A 350 -63.90 -21.28 47.28
CA ALA A 350 -65.34 -21.41 47.07
C ALA A 350 -65.98 -22.49 47.95
N CYS A 351 -65.28 -23.61 48.14
CA CYS A 351 -65.72 -24.71 49.10
C CYS A 351 -65.68 -24.21 50.55
N ARG A 352 -64.66 -23.50 50.97
CA ARG A 352 -64.61 -22.88 52.33
C ARG A 352 -65.77 -21.90 52.55
N ARG A 353 -66.12 -21.10 51.58
CA ARG A 353 -67.27 -20.16 51.63
C ARG A 353 -68.58 -20.91 51.72
N ARG A 354 -68.75 -22.07 51.11
CA ARG A 354 -69.95 -22.89 51.15
C ARG A 354 -70.11 -23.67 52.50
N HIS A 355 -69.01 -23.94 53.20
CA HIS A 355 -69.05 -24.58 54.51
C HIS A 355 -69.33 -23.61 55.66
N CYS A 356 -69.20 -22.29 55.46
CA CYS A 356 -69.52 -21.31 56.53
C CYS A 356 -70.98 -20.88 56.62
N THR A 357 -71.90 -21.46 55.78
CA THR A 357 -73.32 -21.06 55.81
C THR A 357 -74.28 -22.14 56.27
N LYS A 358 -73.92 -22.96 57.23
CA LYS A 358 -74.87 -23.76 57.96
C LYS A 358 -74.46 -23.98 59.41
N GLN A 359 -74.95 -23.13 60.35
CA GLN A 359 -75.26 -23.44 61.69
C GLN A 359 -76.37 -22.56 62.18
N PRO A 360 -77.47 -23.16 62.78
CA PRO A 360 -78.42 -22.42 63.57
C PRO A 360 -78.07 -22.58 65.08
N GLY A 361 -78.13 -21.51 65.80
CA GLY A 361 -78.44 -21.12 67.13
C GLY A 361 -78.24 -22.08 68.33
N ALA A 362 -77.65 -21.59 69.35
CA ALA A 362 -78.15 -21.45 70.71
C ALA A 362 -77.03 -20.97 71.67
N SER A 363 -77.26 -19.83 72.26
CA SER A 363 -77.18 -19.42 73.68
C SER A 363 -76.13 -20.08 74.57
N ASP A 364 -75.33 -19.45 75.30
CA ASP A 364 -75.41 -18.79 76.62
C ASP A 364 -73.98 -18.44 77.12
N GLN A 365 -73.95 -17.27 77.70
CA GLN A 365 -73.28 -16.76 78.91
C GLN A 365 -71.93 -17.32 79.38
N ASN A 366 -71.05 -16.44 79.59
CA ASN A 366 -70.42 -15.92 80.78
C ASN A 366 -68.91 -15.70 80.70
N GLN A 367 -68.59 -14.42 80.85
CA GLN A 367 -67.81 -13.79 81.94
C GLN A 367 -66.29 -14.00 81.96
N MET A 368 -65.66 -12.84 81.90
CA MET A 368 -64.45 -12.41 82.65
C MET A 368 -63.16 -13.23 82.47
N THR A 369 -62.10 -12.62 82.14
CA THR A 369 -61.32 -11.62 82.88
C THR A 369 -60.12 -11.14 82.05
N ALA A 370 -59.84 -9.88 82.24
CA ALA A 370 -58.64 -9.22 81.78
C ALA A 370 -57.40 -9.71 82.52
N GLN A 371 -56.33 -9.83 81.83
CA GLN A 371 -55.06 -9.44 82.43
C GLN A 371 -54.06 -9.01 81.36
N LYS A 372 -53.67 -7.80 81.51
CA LYS A 372 -52.59 -7.03 81.04
C LYS A 372 -51.29 -7.55 81.63
N PHE A 373 -50.28 -7.79 80.87
CA PHE A 373 -48.93 -7.55 81.37
C PHE A 373 -47.98 -7.12 80.21
N ASN A 374 -47.28 -6.17 80.59
CA ASN A 374 -46.34 -5.28 79.97
C ASN A 374 -44.94 -5.88 79.80
N THR A 375 -44.19 -5.23 78.92
CA THR A 375 -42.74 -4.91 79.00
C THR A 375 -41.76 -6.00 78.65
N GLN A 376 -40.87 -5.72 77.84
CA GLN A 376 -39.65 -4.95 77.79
C GLN A 376 -38.58 -5.63 76.94
N ASP A 377 -38.03 -4.82 76.04
CA ASP A 377 -36.65 -4.64 75.67
C ASP A 377 -35.70 -5.84 75.50
N HIS A 378 -35.10 -6.02 74.36
CA HIS A 378 -33.65 -5.78 74.19
C HIS A 378 -33.26 -5.68 72.73
N GLU A 379 -32.54 -4.62 72.52
CA GLU A 379 -31.58 -4.30 71.37
C GLU A 379 -30.66 -5.47 71.06
N ASN A 380 -30.29 -5.59 69.78
CA ASN A 380 -28.96 -5.35 69.27
C ASN A 380 -28.82 -5.92 67.87
N ASP A 381 -28.47 -5.04 67.00
CA ASP A 381 -27.26 -4.84 66.20
C ASP A 381 -27.12 -5.61 64.87
N LEU A 382 -26.94 -4.72 63.85
CA LEU A 382 -25.98 -4.77 62.71
C LEU A 382 -26.25 -5.85 61.66
N ASP A 383 -26.45 -5.53 60.40
CA ASP A 383 -25.50 -4.91 59.49
C ASP A 383 -26.16 -4.49 58.16
N ASP A 384 -25.80 -3.30 57.79
CA ASP A 384 -25.72 -2.66 56.49
C ASP A 384 -25.66 -3.52 55.26
N TYR A 385 -26.48 -3.20 54.26
CA TYR A 385 -26.04 -3.19 52.86
C TYR A 385 -26.60 -1.97 52.13
N GLU A 386 -25.66 -1.10 51.78
CA GLU A 386 -25.85 0.11 51.01
C GLU A 386 -26.41 -0.15 49.59
N ASN A 387 -27.40 0.65 49.22
CA ASN A 387 -27.79 0.93 47.84
C ASN A 387 -26.76 1.85 47.19
N VAL A 388 -26.11 1.42 46.12
CA VAL A 388 -25.30 2.27 45.26
C VAL A 388 -26.14 2.69 44.07
N ASP A 389 -26.61 3.94 44.10
CA ASP A 389 -27.17 4.66 42.98
C ASP A 389 -26.05 4.99 41.99
N ILE A 390 -26.14 4.50 40.77
CA ILE A 390 -25.26 4.89 39.67
C ILE A 390 -25.79 6.17 39.05
N ILE A 391 -25.12 7.28 39.37
CA ILE A 391 -25.31 8.58 38.74
C ILE A 391 -24.59 8.58 37.38
N LEU A 392 -25.35 8.69 36.32
CA LEU A 392 -24.85 8.99 34.95
C LEU A 392 -24.40 10.46 34.91
N SER A 393 -23.09 10.67 34.84
CA SER A 393 -22.48 11.99 34.62
C SER A 393 -22.15 12.18 33.13
N THR A 394 -23.00 12.92 32.43
CA THR A 394 -22.71 13.44 31.10
C THR A 394 -21.82 14.66 31.23
N LYS A 395 -20.58 14.56 30.80
CA LYS A 395 -19.64 15.70 30.73
C LYS A 395 -19.72 16.35 29.36
N LYS A 396 -20.35 17.52 29.34
CA LYS A 396 -20.41 18.47 28.22
C LYS A 396 -19.10 19.26 28.21
N LEU A 397 -18.34 19.18 27.12
CA LEU A 397 -17.18 20.05 26.89
C LEU A 397 -17.67 21.37 26.29
N GLU A 398 -17.53 22.44 27.06
CA GLU A 398 -17.62 23.82 26.60
C GLU A 398 -16.25 24.24 26.06
N VAL A 399 -16.28 24.84 24.88
CA VAL A 399 -15.12 25.46 24.23
C VAL A 399 -15.18 26.95 24.56
N ASP A 400 -14.23 27.43 25.35
CA ASP A 400 -13.99 28.86 25.63
C ASP A 400 -13.40 29.53 24.38
N LYS A 401 -14.08 30.56 23.94
CA LYS A 401 -13.59 31.60 23.03
C LYS A 401 -12.85 32.65 23.82
N GLN A 402 -11.60 32.88 23.47
CA GLN A 402 -10.94 34.14 23.84
C GLN A 402 -10.38 34.83 22.61
N SER A 403 -10.86 36.04 22.44
CA SER A 403 -10.59 37.01 21.37
C SER A 403 -9.32 37.81 21.65
N SER A 404 -8.56 38.14 20.61
CA SER A 404 -7.89 39.44 20.39
C SER A 404 -7.38 39.46 18.95
N SER A 405 -7.98 40.27 18.15
CA SER A 405 -7.75 41.64 17.62
C SER A 405 -6.50 41.77 16.73
N ASP A 406 -6.84 42.17 15.50
CA ASP A 406 -6.21 43.11 14.57
C ASP A 406 -4.86 42.75 13.91
N ASP A 407 -4.88 42.58 12.59
CA ASP A 407 -4.43 43.57 11.62
C ASP A 407 -4.66 43.07 10.18
N ASP A 408 -5.18 44.03 9.38
CA ASP A 408 -5.50 44.00 7.96
C ASP A 408 -4.33 43.64 7.06
N HIS A 409 -4.58 42.85 5.99
CA HIS A 409 -4.13 43.16 4.62
C HIS A 409 -4.92 42.34 3.58
N ASP A 410 -5.66 43.08 2.76
CA ASP A 410 -6.30 42.69 1.52
C ASP A 410 -5.37 41.97 0.55
N TYR A 411 -5.84 40.90 -0.11
CA TYR A 411 -5.64 40.63 -1.54
C TYR A 411 -6.80 39.76 -2.09
N GLU A 412 -7.28 40.20 -3.24
CA GLU A 412 -8.49 39.84 -3.97
C GLU A 412 -8.56 38.41 -4.47
N GLU A 413 -9.78 37.94 -4.59
CA GLU A 413 -10.30 36.77 -5.23
C GLU A 413 -9.91 36.63 -6.71
N ALA A 414 -9.64 35.38 -7.12
CA ALA A 414 -10.06 34.89 -8.44
C ALA A 414 -10.22 33.37 -8.36
N GLY A 415 -11.44 32.92 -8.16
CA GLY A 415 -11.82 31.55 -8.44
C GLY A 415 -12.24 31.36 -9.91
N PRO A 416 -12.14 30.18 -10.45
CA PRO A 416 -13.06 29.77 -11.50
C PRO A 416 -13.91 28.53 -11.15
N ASN A 417 -15.19 28.75 -11.34
CA ASN A 417 -16.30 27.87 -11.64
C ASN A 417 -15.98 26.41 -11.99
N LEU A 418 -16.60 25.52 -11.17
CA LEU A 418 -16.87 24.14 -11.55
C LEU A 418 -18.22 24.08 -12.26
N SER A 419 -18.24 23.84 -13.56
CA SER A 419 -19.42 23.37 -14.28
C SER A 419 -19.09 22.16 -15.14
N LYS A 420 -19.70 21.03 -14.74
CA LYS A 420 -20.19 19.92 -15.56
C LYS A 420 -19.33 19.45 -16.75
N ILE A 421 -18.73 18.28 -16.59
CA ILE A 421 -18.49 17.37 -17.71
C ILE A 421 -19.28 16.08 -17.43
N LYS A 422 -20.21 15.83 -18.32
CA LYS A 422 -21.02 14.60 -18.44
C LYS A 422 -20.11 13.45 -18.87
N GLU A 423 -20.35 12.31 -18.26
CA GLU A 423 -19.94 11.00 -18.76
C GLU A 423 -20.56 10.74 -20.14
N GLU A 424 -19.71 10.39 -21.08
CA GLU A 424 -20.12 9.74 -22.33
C GLU A 424 -19.29 8.45 -22.44
N LEU A 425 -19.98 7.34 -22.16
CA LEU A 425 -19.51 5.97 -22.35
C LEU A 425 -19.53 5.69 -23.87
N ILE A 426 -18.36 5.44 -24.43
CA ILE A 426 -18.25 4.82 -25.76
C ILE A 426 -17.85 3.37 -25.52
N TYR A 427 -18.81 2.48 -25.77
CA TYR A 427 -18.61 1.06 -26.01
C TYR A 427 -18.16 0.89 -27.47
N GLU A 428 -16.96 0.40 -27.70
CA GLU A 428 -16.60 -0.24 -28.96
C GLU A 428 -16.55 -1.74 -28.77
N GLU A 429 -17.50 -2.36 -29.44
CA GLU A 429 -17.62 -3.79 -29.72
C GLU A 429 -16.51 -4.19 -30.68
N TYR A 430 -15.60 -5.10 -30.28
CA TYR A 430 -14.69 -5.74 -31.20
C TYR A 430 -15.23 -7.10 -31.60
N GLU A 431 -15.67 -7.16 -32.85
CA GLU A 431 -16.06 -8.39 -33.54
C GLU A 431 -14.90 -9.37 -33.70
N LYS A 432 -15.23 -10.60 -33.42
CA LYS A 432 -14.42 -11.80 -33.53
C LYS A 432 -14.33 -12.23 -35.00
N SER A 433 -13.16 -12.17 -35.60
CA SER A 433 -12.89 -12.92 -36.84
C SER A 433 -11.94 -14.07 -36.54
N SER A 434 -12.50 -15.26 -36.66
CA SER A 434 -11.80 -16.52 -36.76
C SER A 434 -11.26 -16.71 -38.18
N GLU A 435 -9.95 -16.92 -38.31
CA GLU A 435 -9.41 -17.64 -39.45
C GLU A 435 -8.42 -18.69 -38.97
N GLU A 436 -8.72 -19.88 -39.30
CA GLU A 436 -7.89 -21.10 -39.19
C GLU A 436 -6.80 -21.02 -40.24
N GLU A 437 -5.55 -21.29 -39.86
CA GLU A 437 -4.55 -21.79 -40.80
C GLU A 437 -3.73 -22.91 -40.18
N ASP A 438 -3.63 -23.92 -41.00
CA ASP A 438 -3.13 -25.26 -40.77
C ASP A 438 -1.67 -25.37 -40.43
N SER A 439 -1.40 -26.37 -39.65
CA SER A 439 -0.12 -26.96 -39.28
C SER A 439 0.70 -27.51 -40.45
N ASP A 440 2.00 -27.25 -40.46
CA ASP A 440 2.97 -28.17 -41.06
C ASP A 440 4.11 -28.46 -40.08
N TYR A 441 4.10 -29.69 -39.58
CA TYR A 441 5.21 -30.31 -38.86
C TYR A 441 6.30 -30.74 -39.82
N VAL A 442 7.49 -30.19 -39.68
CA VAL A 442 8.70 -30.76 -40.28
C VAL A 442 9.59 -31.32 -39.18
N ASN A 443 9.63 -32.65 -39.08
CA ASN A 443 10.64 -33.41 -38.34
C ASN A 443 11.99 -33.32 -39.06
N VAL A 444 13.03 -32.84 -38.37
CA VAL A 444 14.41 -33.01 -38.75
C VAL A 444 15.15 -33.80 -37.68
N SER A 445 15.52 -35.03 -38.01
CA SER A 445 16.42 -35.91 -37.26
C SER A 445 17.85 -35.45 -37.42
N VAL A 446 18.59 -35.44 -36.33
CA VAL A 446 20.05 -35.22 -36.29
C VAL A 446 20.76 -36.56 -36.30
N PRO A 447 21.89 -36.76 -37.02
CA PRO A 447 22.82 -37.82 -36.74
C PRO A 447 23.77 -37.47 -35.57
#